data_7ccf292472bb071a6944b2115dea38fb
#
_entry.id   7ccf292472bb071a6944b2115dea38fb
#
_cell.length_a   1.000
_cell.length_b   1.000
_cell.length_c   1.000
_cell.angle_alpha   90.00
_cell.angle_beta   90.00
_cell.angle_gamma   90.00
#
_symmetry.space_group_name_H-M   'P 1'
#
loop_
_entity.id
_entity.type
_entity.pdbx_description
1 polymer ?
#
loop_
_entity_poly.entity_id
_entity_poly.type
_entity_poly.pdbx_seq_one_letter_code
_entity_poly.pdbx_strand_id
1 'polypeptide(L)'
;MMSSHFRKVCDFLETGPIRANLLTPPIATVQKIITEILHSDPGVTFAKDTRDLLIECCVEFITLISSEANEIAEKEAKKTIACEHVKAALEELDFGNYVPAILEVAADYKKTQASREKKQTKIEQSGMTEEELIRQQQELFRSATDKFNSGPQ
;
A
#
# COMPACT_ATOMS: atom_id res chain seq x y z
N MET A 1 19.76 -7.45 -24.50
CA MET A 1 18.76 -6.88 -25.43
C MET A 1 17.54 -6.49 -24.61
N MET A 2 17.26 -5.20 -24.47
CA MET A 2 16.04 -4.76 -23.79
C MET A 2 14.82 -5.26 -24.57
N SER A 3 13.88 -5.88 -23.88
CA SER A 3 12.60 -6.36 -24.46
C SER A 3 11.90 -5.21 -25.19
N SER A 4 11.24 -5.51 -26.31
CA SER A 4 10.44 -4.52 -27.06
C SER A 4 9.35 -3.88 -26.18
N HIS A 5 8.93 -4.61 -25.15
CA HIS A 5 7.95 -4.19 -24.14
C HIS A 5 8.50 -3.07 -23.24
N PHE A 6 9.71 -3.23 -22.74
CA PHE A 6 10.38 -2.22 -21.93
C PHE A 6 10.56 -0.89 -22.69
N ARG A 7 10.82 -0.95 -23.98
CA ARG A 7 10.94 0.24 -24.84
C ARG A 7 9.62 0.98 -24.98
N LYS A 8 8.49 0.27 -25.18
CA LYS A 8 7.14 0.88 -25.25
C LYS A 8 6.76 1.56 -23.94
N VAL A 9 7.12 0.95 -22.79
CA VAL A 9 6.85 1.53 -21.48
C VAL A 9 7.67 2.79 -21.27
N CYS A 10 8.95 2.81 -21.65
CA CYS A 10 9.78 4.02 -21.62
C CYS A 10 9.20 5.13 -22.49
N ASP A 11 8.77 4.80 -23.72
CA ASP A 11 8.16 5.76 -24.65
C ASP A 11 6.85 6.34 -24.06
N PHE A 12 6.03 5.49 -23.41
CA PHE A 12 4.80 5.93 -22.73
C PHE A 12 5.08 6.83 -21.54
N LEU A 13 6.13 6.55 -20.78
CA LEU A 13 6.54 7.35 -19.61
C LEU A 13 7.11 8.71 -20.01
N GLU A 14 7.79 8.81 -21.16
CA GLU A 14 8.33 10.08 -21.66
C GLU A 14 7.25 11.00 -22.26
N THR A 15 6.22 10.43 -22.87
CA THR A 15 5.22 11.19 -23.65
C THR A 15 3.82 11.26 -23.02
N GLY A 16 3.56 10.45 -21.99
CA GLY A 16 2.22 10.34 -21.38
C GLY A 16 1.84 11.51 -20.47
N PRO A 17 0.55 11.93 -20.46
CA PRO A 17 0.06 13.02 -19.63
C PRO A 17 -0.01 12.71 -18.12
N ILE A 18 0.42 11.54 -17.70
CA ILE A 18 0.28 11.02 -16.33
C ILE A 18 1.33 11.60 -15.36
N ARG A 19 2.33 12.31 -15.88
CA ARG A 19 3.48 12.80 -15.09
C ARG A 19 3.19 13.85 -14.01
N ALA A 20 1.98 14.41 -13.95
CA ALA A 20 1.81 15.61 -13.14
C ALA A 20 1.12 15.45 -11.79
N ASN A 21 0.30 14.40 -11.49
CA ASN A 21 -0.44 14.47 -10.22
C ASN A 21 -1.06 13.17 -9.66
N LEU A 22 -0.90 11.98 -10.25
CA LEU A 22 -1.74 10.85 -9.84
C LEU A 22 -1.03 9.62 -9.25
N LEU A 23 0.27 9.47 -9.34
CA LEU A 23 0.98 8.24 -8.96
C LEU A 23 2.24 8.42 -8.13
N THR A 24 2.40 9.53 -7.45
CA THR A 24 3.46 9.60 -6.45
C THR A 24 3.01 8.82 -5.21
N PRO A 25 3.66 7.68 -4.87
CA PRO A 25 3.44 7.09 -3.56
C PRO A 25 3.68 8.19 -2.52
N PRO A 26 2.89 8.25 -1.43
CA PRO A 26 3.09 9.31 -0.44
C PRO A 26 4.57 9.28 -0.03
N ILE A 27 5.30 10.36 -0.30
CA ILE A 27 6.73 10.53 0.04
C ILE A 27 6.99 10.03 1.45
N ALA A 28 6.06 10.32 2.37
CA ALA A 28 6.08 9.86 3.74
C ALA A 28 6.12 8.31 3.89
N THR A 29 5.45 7.58 3.00
CA THR A 29 5.44 6.11 3.04
C THR A 29 6.79 5.54 2.62
N VAL A 30 7.38 6.05 1.55
CA VAL A 30 8.72 5.64 1.11
C VAL A 30 9.77 5.99 2.16
N GLN A 31 9.70 7.20 2.74
CA GLN A 31 10.58 7.62 3.83
C GLN A 31 10.45 6.72 5.06
N LYS A 32 9.24 6.30 5.41
CA LYS A 32 9.01 5.38 6.52
C LYS A 32 9.67 4.03 6.27
N ILE A 33 9.48 3.44 5.09
CA ILE A 33 10.11 2.17 4.69
C ILE A 33 11.63 2.29 4.75
N ILE A 34 12.21 3.34 4.19
CA ILE A 34 13.66 3.60 4.23
C ILE A 34 14.14 3.66 5.69
N THR A 35 13.41 4.37 6.55
CA THR A 35 13.77 4.53 7.96
C THR A 35 13.69 3.18 8.69
N GLU A 36 12.70 2.37 8.44
CA GLU A 36 12.54 1.03 9.04
C GLU A 36 13.69 0.09 8.65
N ILE A 37 14.11 0.13 7.39
CA ILE A 37 15.25 -0.67 6.90
C ILE A 37 16.56 -0.21 7.55
N LEU A 38 16.77 1.11 7.70
CA LEU A 38 18.00 1.67 8.26
C LEU A 38 18.12 1.56 9.79
N HIS A 39 17.01 1.37 10.51
CA HIS A 39 17.07 1.20 11.98
C HIS A 39 17.91 0.00 12.42
N SER A 40 18.23 -0.91 11.52
CA SER A 40 19.09 -2.07 11.78
C SER A 40 20.57 -1.71 11.80
N ASP A 41 20.97 -0.51 11.37
CA ASP A 41 22.38 -0.10 11.27
C ASP A 41 22.55 1.36 11.71
N PRO A 42 22.84 1.63 13.02
CA PRO A 42 22.97 2.96 13.57
C PRO A 42 24.25 3.64 13.08
N GLY A 43 24.22 4.30 11.96
CA GLY A 43 25.36 5.03 11.38
C GLY A 43 25.22 5.32 9.90
N VAL A 44 24.29 4.67 9.23
CA VAL A 44 24.02 4.89 7.81
C VAL A 44 22.78 5.75 7.64
N THR A 45 22.89 6.80 6.83
CA THR A 45 21.76 7.66 6.46
C THR A 45 21.75 7.89 4.96
N PHE A 46 20.56 7.94 4.36
CA PHE A 46 20.43 8.31 2.96
C PHE A 46 20.54 9.83 2.77
N ALA A 47 21.33 10.26 1.82
CA ALA A 47 21.34 11.65 1.37
C ALA A 47 19.98 12.03 0.78
N LYS A 48 19.66 13.31 0.72
CA LYS A 48 18.36 13.79 0.23
C LYS A 48 18.12 13.38 -1.23
N ASP A 49 19.08 13.59 -2.07
CA ASP A 49 19.05 13.24 -3.49
C ASP A 49 18.85 11.72 -3.72
N THR A 50 19.49 10.88 -2.88
CA THR A 50 19.30 9.44 -2.92
C THR A 50 17.86 9.04 -2.55
N ARG A 51 17.25 9.72 -1.58
CA ARG A 51 15.86 9.49 -1.22
C ARG A 51 14.90 9.90 -2.35
N ASP A 52 15.15 11.03 -2.97
CA ASP A 52 14.38 11.54 -4.08
C ASP A 52 14.46 10.55 -5.28
N LEU A 53 15.67 10.06 -5.57
CA LEU A 53 15.88 9.02 -6.58
C LEU A 53 15.12 7.72 -6.28
N LEU A 54 15.11 7.26 -5.02
CA LEU A 54 14.38 6.05 -4.63
C LEU A 54 12.86 6.23 -4.78
N ILE A 55 12.34 7.43 -4.54
CA ILE A 55 10.93 7.74 -4.77
C ILE A 55 10.60 7.62 -6.26
N GLU A 56 11.41 8.20 -7.12
CA GLU A 56 11.24 8.07 -8.58
C GLU A 56 11.30 6.61 -9.03
N CYS A 57 12.26 5.83 -8.52
CA CYS A 57 12.32 4.39 -8.81
C CYS A 57 11.04 3.65 -8.41
N CYS A 58 10.45 3.98 -7.26
CA CYS A 58 9.18 3.38 -6.84
C CYS A 58 8.03 3.76 -7.77
N VAL A 59 7.97 5.02 -8.22
CA VAL A 59 6.96 5.48 -9.19
C VAL A 59 7.06 4.71 -10.49
N GLU A 60 8.26 4.65 -11.06
CA GLU A 60 8.52 3.95 -12.34
C GLU A 60 8.17 2.46 -12.22
N PHE A 61 8.54 1.80 -11.12
CA PHE A 61 8.24 0.39 -10.90
C PHE A 61 6.73 0.13 -10.78
N ILE A 62 6.01 0.97 -10.04
CA ILE A 62 4.55 0.85 -9.91
C ILE A 62 3.88 1.09 -11.27
N THR A 63 4.34 2.07 -12.02
CA THR A 63 3.81 2.39 -13.35
C THR A 63 4.02 1.23 -14.32
N LEU A 64 5.21 0.64 -14.32
CA LEU A 64 5.54 -0.51 -15.16
C LEU A 64 4.60 -1.70 -14.89
N ILE A 65 4.45 -2.09 -13.61
CA ILE A 65 3.59 -3.21 -13.23
C ILE A 65 2.12 -2.90 -13.54
N SER A 66 1.68 -1.67 -13.28
CA SER A 66 0.28 -1.28 -13.52
C SER A 66 -0.07 -1.27 -15.00
N SER A 67 0.86 -0.82 -15.85
CA SER A 67 0.69 -0.83 -17.31
C SER A 67 0.56 -2.25 -17.84
N GLU A 68 1.44 -3.15 -17.42
CA GLU A 68 1.40 -4.56 -17.84
C GLU A 68 0.13 -5.26 -17.35
N ALA A 69 -0.24 -5.04 -16.07
CA ALA A 69 -1.46 -5.60 -15.51
C ALA A 69 -2.72 -5.08 -16.23
N ASN A 70 -2.71 -3.83 -16.70
CA ASN A 70 -3.80 -3.29 -17.52
C ASN A 70 -3.88 -3.98 -18.88
N GLU A 71 -2.75 -4.17 -19.57
CA GLU A 71 -2.74 -4.88 -20.85
C GLU A 71 -3.27 -6.32 -20.72
N ILE A 72 -2.90 -7.02 -19.64
CA ILE A 72 -3.41 -8.36 -19.35
C ILE A 72 -4.93 -8.32 -19.11
N ALA A 73 -5.41 -7.39 -18.29
CA ALA A 73 -6.84 -7.24 -18.03
C ALA A 73 -7.64 -6.90 -19.29
N GLU A 74 -7.10 -6.07 -20.19
CA GLU A 74 -7.72 -5.74 -21.48
C GLU A 74 -7.78 -6.97 -22.40
N LYS A 75 -6.72 -7.77 -22.47
CA LYS A 75 -6.71 -9.05 -23.24
C LYS A 75 -7.79 -10.02 -22.75
N GLU A 76 -8.09 -9.99 -21.46
CA GLU A 76 -9.14 -10.80 -20.83
C GLU A 76 -10.53 -10.15 -20.88
N ALA A 77 -10.68 -9.01 -21.52
CA ALA A 77 -11.91 -8.20 -21.54
C ALA A 77 -12.46 -7.84 -20.15
N LYS A 78 -11.57 -7.68 -19.17
CA LYS A 78 -11.90 -7.26 -17.80
C LYS A 78 -11.85 -5.74 -17.68
N LYS A 79 -12.82 -5.19 -16.92
CA LYS A 79 -12.89 -3.75 -16.62
C LYS A 79 -12.17 -3.36 -15.32
N THR A 80 -11.66 -4.32 -14.58
CA THR A 80 -11.02 -4.09 -13.27
C THR A 80 -9.74 -4.92 -13.20
N ILE A 81 -8.66 -4.28 -12.83
CA ILE A 81 -7.40 -4.96 -12.56
C ILE A 81 -7.51 -5.65 -11.19
N ALA A 82 -7.34 -6.97 -11.16
CA ALA A 82 -7.36 -7.79 -9.97
C ALA A 82 -5.95 -8.27 -9.59
N CYS A 83 -5.80 -8.90 -8.42
CA CYS A 83 -4.51 -9.40 -7.95
C CYS A 83 -3.86 -10.40 -8.91
N GLU A 84 -4.67 -11.21 -9.62
CA GLU A 84 -4.19 -12.15 -10.65
C GLU A 84 -3.51 -11.44 -11.81
N HIS A 85 -4.00 -10.27 -12.26
CA HIS A 85 -3.38 -9.50 -13.33
C HIS A 85 -2.04 -8.92 -12.89
N VAL A 86 -1.93 -8.44 -11.66
CA VAL A 86 -0.66 -7.96 -11.08
C VAL A 86 0.35 -9.10 -10.93
N LYS A 87 -0.12 -10.28 -10.50
CA LYS A 87 0.72 -11.48 -10.43
C LYS A 87 1.28 -11.85 -11.81
N ALA A 88 0.41 -11.93 -12.82
CA ALA A 88 0.80 -12.27 -14.18
C ALA A 88 1.77 -11.22 -14.76
N ALA A 89 1.52 -9.93 -14.51
CA ALA A 89 2.42 -8.85 -14.91
C ALA A 89 3.83 -9.01 -14.32
N LEU A 90 3.93 -9.36 -13.03
CA LEU A 90 5.23 -9.62 -12.39
C LEU A 90 5.95 -10.82 -13.01
N GLU A 91 5.21 -11.88 -13.38
CA GLU A 91 5.78 -13.06 -14.03
C GLU A 91 6.25 -12.74 -15.46
N GLU A 92 5.47 -11.97 -16.25
CA GLU A 92 5.84 -11.54 -17.60
C GLU A 92 7.02 -10.56 -17.64
N LEU A 93 7.19 -9.76 -16.58
CA LEU A 93 8.30 -8.81 -16.43
C LEU A 93 9.56 -9.41 -15.78
N ASP A 94 9.63 -10.72 -15.61
CA ASP A 94 10.74 -11.44 -14.96
C ASP A 94 10.90 -11.14 -13.45
N PHE A 95 9.87 -10.61 -12.80
CA PHE A 95 9.81 -10.38 -11.34
C PHE A 95 9.08 -11.49 -10.57
N GLY A 96 8.95 -12.68 -11.14
CA GLY A 96 8.23 -13.81 -10.54
C GLY A 96 8.73 -14.23 -9.14
N ASN A 97 9.98 -13.96 -8.81
CA ASN A 97 10.56 -14.20 -7.50
C ASN A 97 9.91 -13.37 -6.37
N TYR A 98 9.26 -12.23 -6.68
CA TYR A 98 8.52 -11.41 -5.70
C TYR A 98 7.10 -11.93 -5.43
N VAL A 99 6.54 -12.74 -6.34
CA VAL A 99 5.15 -13.20 -6.28
C VAL A 99 4.78 -13.89 -4.96
N PRO A 100 5.59 -14.83 -4.41
CA PRO A 100 5.24 -15.46 -3.14
C PRO A 100 5.06 -14.49 -1.98
N ALA A 101 6.00 -13.55 -1.81
CA ALA A 101 5.95 -12.53 -0.77
C ALA A 101 4.77 -11.58 -0.93
N ILE A 102 4.46 -11.17 -2.16
CA ILE A 102 3.33 -10.28 -2.46
C ILE A 102 2.00 -10.98 -2.17
N LEU A 103 1.85 -12.26 -2.50
CA LEU A 103 0.64 -13.02 -2.22
C LEU A 103 0.40 -13.21 -0.72
N GLU A 104 1.45 -13.40 0.07
CA GLU A 104 1.36 -13.47 1.53
C GLU A 104 0.84 -12.15 2.12
N VAL A 105 1.43 -11.03 1.73
CA VAL A 105 0.98 -9.69 2.16
C VAL A 105 -0.45 -9.41 1.71
N ALA A 106 -0.83 -9.76 0.49
CA ALA A 106 -2.19 -9.59 -0.02
C ALA A 106 -3.21 -10.43 0.78
N ALA A 107 -2.86 -11.67 1.16
CA ALA A 107 -3.71 -12.52 1.99
C ALA A 107 -3.92 -11.94 3.39
N ASP A 108 -2.88 -11.38 4.00
CA ASP A 108 -2.98 -10.76 5.32
C ASP A 108 -3.74 -9.43 5.29
N TYR A 109 -3.58 -8.65 4.24
CA TYR A 109 -4.39 -7.45 4.02
C TYR A 109 -5.88 -7.79 3.90
N LYS A 110 -6.22 -8.82 3.12
CA LYS A 110 -7.61 -9.30 2.97
C LYS A 110 -8.23 -9.75 4.30
N LYS A 111 -7.46 -10.45 5.14
CA LYS A 111 -7.91 -10.84 6.50
C LYS A 111 -8.16 -9.61 7.37
N THR A 112 -7.26 -8.64 7.32
CA THR A 112 -7.37 -7.40 8.09
C THR A 112 -8.57 -6.58 7.65
N GLN A 113 -8.83 -6.46 6.35
CA GLN A 113 -9.98 -5.77 5.79
C GLN A 113 -11.28 -6.44 6.22
N ALA A 114 -11.40 -7.77 6.06
CA ALA A 114 -12.56 -8.52 6.51
C ALA A 114 -12.84 -8.37 8.02
N SER A 115 -11.78 -8.24 8.83
CA SER A 115 -11.93 -7.97 10.27
C SER A 115 -12.43 -6.56 10.57
N ARG A 116 -12.03 -5.56 9.78
CA ARG A 116 -12.51 -4.17 9.90
C ARG A 116 -13.97 -4.06 9.50
N GLU A 117 -14.36 -4.67 8.38
CA GLU A 117 -15.75 -4.69 7.92
C GLU A 117 -16.67 -5.34 8.96
N LYS A 118 -16.27 -6.48 9.55
CA LYS A 118 -17.03 -7.13 10.63
C LYS A 118 -17.19 -6.26 11.85
N LYS A 119 -16.20 -5.44 12.22
CA LYS A 119 -16.28 -4.51 13.34
C LYS A 119 -17.25 -3.36 13.02
N GLN A 120 -17.20 -2.81 11.82
CA GLN A 120 -18.09 -1.74 11.38
C GLN A 120 -19.54 -2.20 11.35
N THR A 121 -19.82 -3.37 10.75
CA THR A 121 -21.17 -3.96 10.73
C THR A 121 -21.71 -4.22 12.14
N LYS A 122 -20.88 -4.63 13.11
CA LYS A 122 -21.30 -4.80 14.51
C LYS A 122 -21.71 -3.47 15.17
N ILE A 123 -21.03 -2.39 14.86
CA ILE A 123 -21.37 -1.05 15.37
C ILE A 123 -22.70 -0.60 14.77
N GLU A 124 -22.89 -0.77 13.47
CA GLU A 124 -24.14 -0.45 12.77
C GLU A 124 -25.32 -1.31 13.26
N GLN A 125 -25.10 -2.59 13.52
CA GLN A 125 -26.12 -3.50 14.05
C GLN A 125 -26.43 -3.32 15.52
N SER A 126 -25.59 -2.59 16.26
CA SER A 126 -25.83 -2.35 17.70
C SER A 126 -27.09 -1.51 17.96
N GLY A 127 -27.61 -0.83 16.94
CA GLY A 127 -28.79 0.03 17.05
C GLY A 127 -28.61 1.25 17.99
N MET A 128 -27.37 1.47 18.41
CA MET A 128 -27.02 2.61 19.28
C MET A 128 -26.96 3.89 18.46
N THR A 129 -27.51 4.95 19.02
CA THR A 129 -27.40 6.28 18.42
C THR A 129 -25.94 6.76 18.49
N GLU A 130 -25.57 7.68 17.59
CA GLU A 130 -24.23 8.28 17.57
C GLU A 130 -23.86 8.91 18.93
N GLU A 131 -24.85 9.53 19.60
CA GLU A 131 -24.67 10.12 20.93
C GLU A 131 -24.40 9.08 22.01
N GLU A 132 -25.03 7.92 21.94
CA GLU A 132 -24.80 6.81 22.88
C GLU A 132 -23.42 6.19 22.67
N LEU A 133 -22.96 6.05 21.41
CA LEU A 133 -21.63 5.58 21.08
C LEU A 133 -20.55 6.54 21.61
N ILE A 134 -20.74 7.84 21.42
CA ILE A 134 -19.81 8.88 21.93
C ILE A 134 -19.75 8.83 23.47
N ARG A 135 -20.92 8.73 24.15
CA ARG A 135 -20.98 8.62 25.59
C ARG A 135 -20.27 7.39 26.13
N GLN A 136 -20.47 6.23 25.50
CA GLN A 136 -19.83 4.99 25.90
C GLN A 136 -18.30 5.04 25.64
N GLN A 137 -17.87 5.66 24.56
CA GLN A 137 -16.46 5.88 24.28
C GLN A 137 -15.79 6.78 25.33
N GLN A 138 -16.46 7.87 25.73
CA GLN A 138 -15.97 8.78 26.77
C GLN A 138 -15.85 8.07 28.12
N GLU A 139 -16.83 7.23 28.47
CA GLU A 139 -16.82 6.47 29.70
C GLU A 139 -15.70 5.44 29.76
N LEU A 140 -15.43 4.74 28.62
CA LEU A 140 -14.30 3.83 28.49
C LEU A 140 -12.97 4.55 28.65
N PHE A 141 -12.79 5.71 28.03
CA PHE A 141 -11.57 6.52 28.19
C PHE A 141 -11.39 6.99 29.64
N ARG A 142 -12.45 7.45 30.29
CA ARG A 142 -12.41 7.85 31.69
C ARG A 142 -12.00 6.69 32.59
N SER A 143 -12.66 5.53 32.42
CA SER A 143 -12.33 4.30 33.16
C SER A 143 -10.89 3.85 32.95
N ALA A 144 -10.38 3.95 31.72
CA ALA A 144 -8.99 3.61 31.39
C ALA A 144 -8.00 4.57 32.05
N THR A 145 -8.31 5.87 32.05
CA THR A 145 -7.49 6.91 32.71
C THR A 145 -7.47 6.74 34.23
N ASP A 146 -8.64 6.44 34.84
CA ASP A 146 -8.74 6.21 36.30
C ASP A 146 -7.93 4.95 36.71
N LYS A 147 -7.97 3.88 35.90
CA LYS A 147 -7.16 2.67 36.11
C LYS A 147 -5.67 2.96 35.99
N PHE A 148 -5.28 3.78 35.01
CA PHE A 148 -3.88 4.15 34.83
C PHE A 148 -3.36 4.99 36.01
N ASN A 149 -4.15 5.92 36.50
CA ASN A 149 -3.80 6.79 37.63
C ASN A 149 -3.85 6.08 38.99
N SER A 150 -4.60 5.00 39.12
CA SER A 150 -4.73 4.19 40.36
C SER A 150 -3.78 2.97 40.42
N GLY A 151 -2.87 2.82 39.42
CA GLY A 151 -1.83 1.80 39.44
C GLY A 151 -0.86 2.01 40.61
N PRO A 152 -0.26 0.93 41.13
CA PRO A 152 0.63 1.01 42.28
C PRO A 152 1.86 1.86 41.97
N GLN A 153 2.11 2.88 42.84
CA GLN A 153 3.35 3.64 42.90
C GLN A 153 4.44 2.77 43.50
#